data_b038840108cfce39de435dfe23815ac4
#
_entry.id   b038840108cfce39de435dfe23815ac4
#
_cell.length_a   1.000
_cell.length_b   1.000
_cell.length_c   1.000
_cell.angle_alpha   90.00
_cell.angle_beta   90.00
_cell.angle_gamma   90.00
#
_symmetry.space_group_name_H-M   'P 1'
#
loop_
_entity.id
_entity.type
_entity.pdbx_description
1 polymer ?
#
loop_
_entity_poly.entity_id
_entity_poly.type
_entity_poly.pdbx_seq_one_letter_code
_entity_poly.pdbx_strand_id
1 'polypeptide(L)'
;MQIPLNELLYSLSRALDFVEQELLGVTTNHGKRTAYVTAHICKTMGLSDAEIFDMACCAILHDNALTAYLLEAGLSGIPQLEHMKKHCSKGEENASAFPFLGNVDGIILHHHENWDGSGFHKLAGDDIPLRAIILRLADVMDLKLKMGDGRNSLEREIRELAKKQSGKFFAPRTVEALNDTINDDFINGLADCCIDEALRTVVPPMQSNLTTKQMLQVCNIFALIIDAKSPFTRNHSTGIVQKAARLADIYGFDERRKDKLMIAGYLHDLGKLSTPLSILEKPGPLDKAEFEIMKDHVAKTEEILISVKGLEDITRWAAGHHETLDGGGYHRGYPGSELPLEGRMLACCDIFQALTEDRPYRKGMEFGRALKIMEDMAGRGKIDAQVVKTIKEEFAPREEGVSEQFAFAMQSPSANVSGQVFEDTSLRNQHSFSK
;
A
#
# COMPACT_ATOMS: atom_id res chain seq x y z
N MET A 1 -15.60 13.21 1.00
CA MET A 1 -15.34 12.63 2.34
C MET A 1 -14.40 13.55 3.09
N GLN A 2 -14.56 13.65 4.40
CA GLN A 2 -13.62 14.45 5.22
C GLN A 2 -12.81 13.47 6.06
N ILE A 3 -11.74 12.93 5.47
CA ILE A 3 -10.85 11.98 6.13
C ILE A 3 -9.46 12.60 6.12
N PRO A 4 -8.85 12.84 7.29
CA PRO A 4 -7.47 13.31 7.37
C PRO A 4 -6.53 12.26 6.78
N LEU A 5 -5.62 12.67 5.90
CA LEU A 5 -4.70 11.75 5.22
C LEU A 5 -3.81 11.00 6.20
N ASN A 6 -3.30 11.68 7.22
CA ASN A 6 -2.48 11.04 8.25
C ASN A 6 -3.24 9.94 9.02
N GLU A 7 -4.50 10.14 9.41
CA GLU A 7 -5.27 9.10 10.10
C GLU A 7 -5.49 7.87 9.21
N LEU A 8 -5.79 8.09 7.92
CA LEU A 8 -5.87 7.00 6.97
C LEU A 8 -4.52 6.26 6.86
N LEU A 9 -3.42 6.99 6.68
CA LEU A 9 -2.10 6.40 6.50
C LEU A 9 -1.63 5.66 7.76
N TYR A 10 -1.87 6.22 8.97
CA TYR A 10 -1.53 5.55 10.23
C TYR A 10 -2.32 4.26 10.45
N SER A 11 -3.56 4.22 9.99
CA SER A 11 -4.35 2.99 10.02
C SER A 11 -3.82 1.95 9.03
N LEU A 12 -3.58 2.38 7.78
CA LEU A 12 -3.11 1.49 6.71
C LEU A 12 -1.67 1.00 6.94
N SER A 13 -0.82 1.76 7.67
CA SER A 13 0.54 1.33 8.01
C SER A 13 0.58 0.02 8.80
N ARG A 14 -0.47 -0.28 9.59
CA ARG A 14 -0.59 -1.57 10.30
C ARG A 14 -0.58 -2.77 9.34
N ALA A 15 -1.06 -2.59 8.12
CA ALA A 15 -1.02 -3.63 7.11
C ALA A 15 0.41 -3.84 6.56
N LEU A 16 1.21 -2.77 6.45
CA LEU A 16 2.62 -2.86 6.07
C LEU A 16 3.44 -3.55 7.14
N ASP A 17 3.19 -3.25 8.41
CA ASP A 17 3.86 -3.90 9.55
C ASP A 17 3.79 -5.44 9.48
N PHE A 18 2.67 -6.02 9.01
CA PHE A 18 2.56 -7.47 8.87
C PHE A 18 3.57 -8.04 7.87
N VAL A 19 3.82 -7.32 6.78
CA VAL A 19 4.79 -7.71 5.75
C VAL A 19 6.21 -7.61 6.28
N GLU A 20 6.52 -6.49 6.92
CA GLU A 20 7.84 -6.24 7.49
C GLU A 20 8.17 -7.22 8.63
N GLN A 21 7.17 -7.59 9.45
CA GLN A 21 7.33 -8.63 10.47
C GLN A 21 7.65 -10.00 9.87
N GLU A 22 6.92 -10.40 8.83
CA GLU A 22 7.14 -11.69 8.16
C GLU A 22 8.52 -11.76 7.51
N LEU A 23 9.01 -10.65 6.95
CA LEU A 23 10.25 -10.56 6.19
C LEU A 23 11.49 -10.23 6.99
N LEU A 24 11.39 -9.19 7.78
CA LEU A 24 12.52 -8.56 8.45
C LEU A 24 12.57 -8.90 9.93
N GLY A 25 11.51 -9.54 10.47
CA GLY A 25 11.38 -9.84 11.89
C GLY A 25 11.32 -8.57 12.75
N VAL A 26 10.86 -7.45 12.19
CA VAL A 26 10.64 -6.21 12.93
C VAL A 26 9.48 -6.36 13.91
N THR A 27 9.35 -5.42 14.84
CA THR A 27 8.19 -5.35 15.74
C THR A 27 7.05 -4.56 15.11
N THR A 28 5.85 -4.70 15.64
CA THR A 28 4.69 -3.87 15.26
C THR A 28 5.03 -2.38 15.30
N ASN A 29 4.34 -1.58 14.49
CA ASN A 29 4.52 -0.13 14.40
C ASN A 29 5.91 0.35 13.92
N HIS A 30 6.68 -0.49 13.21
CA HIS A 30 7.98 -0.09 12.65
C HIS A 30 7.87 1.19 11.81
N GLY A 31 6.98 1.20 10.80
CA GLY A 31 6.77 2.36 9.93
C GLY A 31 6.37 3.62 10.72
N LYS A 32 5.54 3.48 11.77
CA LYS A 32 5.16 4.60 12.63
C LYS A 32 6.31 5.14 13.48
N ARG A 33 7.14 4.26 14.06
CA ARG A 33 8.31 4.70 14.84
C ARG A 33 9.36 5.34 13.95
N THR A 34 9.58 4.79 12.75
CA THR A 34 10.43 5.41 11.73
C THR A 34 9.92 6.81 11.38
N ALA A 35 8.60 6.97 11.18
CA ALA A 35 7.99 8.29 10.92
C ALA A 35 8.12 9.24 12.11
N TYR A 36 7.95 8.76 13.33
CA TYR A 36 8.08 9.55 14.55
C TYR A 36 9.50 10.10 14.73
N VAL A 37 10.51 9.25 14.62
CA VAL A 37 11.93 9.65 14.68
C VAL A 37 12.27 10.63 13.55
N THR A 38 11.82 10.31 12.33
CA THR A 38 12.01 11.16 11.16
C THR A 38 11.43 12.55 11.36
N ALA A 39 10.17 12.65 11.81
CA ALA A 39 9.49 13.93 12.04
C ALA A 39 10.19 14.77 13.10
N HIS A 40 10.65 14.17 14.18
CA HIS A 40 11.40 14.84 15.23
C HIS A 40 12.74 15.39 14.73
N ILE A 41 13.52 14.61 13.99
CA ILE A 41 14.78 15.06 13.39
C ILE A 41 14.51 16.22 12.42
N CYS A 42 13.52 16.09 11.53
CA CYS A 42 13.13 17.13 10.59
C CYS A 42 12.76 18.44 11.31
N LYS A 43 11.98 18.35 12.40
CA LYS A 43 11.61 19.52 13.21
C LYS A 43 12.81 20.18 13.87
N THR A 44 13.73 19.39 14.45
CA THR A 44 14.98 19.90 15.06
C THR A 44 15.89 20.54 14.02
N MET A 45 15.91 20.04 12.79
CA MET A 45 16.66 20.62 11.68
C MET A 45 15.96 21.81 11.01
N GLY A 46 14.78 22.23 11.48
CA GLY A 46 14.06 23.41 11.00
C GLY A 46 13.33 23.24 9.67
N LEU A 47 12.96 22.01 9.29
CA LEU A 47 12.13 21.77 8.13
C LEU A 47 10.72 22.34 8.35
N SER A 48 10.05 22.73 7.27
CA SER A 48 8.69 23.24 7.31
C SER A 48 7.66 22.14 7.67
N ASP A 49 6.49 22.55 8.12
CA ASP A 49 5.38 21.64 8.44
C ASP A 49 5.01 20.74 7.26
N ALA A 50 5.03 21.25 6.04
CA ALA A 50 4.77 20.48 4.84
C ALA A 50 5.84 19.40 4.61
N GLU A 51 7.12 19.74 4.80
CA GLU A 51 8.22 18.79 4.66
C GLU A 51 8.19 17.74 5.78
N ILE A 52 7.86 18.10 7.02
CA ILE A 52 7.70 17.16 8.13
C ILE A 52 6.58 16.17 7.83
N PHE A 53 5.44 16.66 7.33
CA PHE A 53 4.32 15.81 6.91
C PHE A 53 4.75 14.83 5.81
N ASP A 54 5.35 15.32 4.72
CA ASP A 54 5.80 14.47 3.60
C ASP A 54 6.84 13.43 4.05
N MET A 55 7.76 13.82 4.93
CA MET A 55 8.77 12.94 5.47
C MET A 55 8.18 11.82 6.34
N ALA A 56 7.16 12.14 7.15
CA ALA A 56 6.44 11.12 7.91
C ALA A 56 5.70 10.13 6.99
N CYS A 57 5.08 10.65 5.91
CA CYS A 57 4.45 9.81 4.88
C CYS A 57 5.46 8.93 4.15
N CYS A 58 6.62 9.48 3.74
CA CYS A 58 7.71 8.70 3.15
C CYS A 58 8.20 7.61 4.10
N ALA A 59 8.34 7.93 5.39
CA ALA A 59 8.79 6.98 6.40
C ALA A 59 7.82 5.82 6.61
N ILE A 60 6.50 6.05 6.54
CA ILE A 60 5.51 4.97 6.59
C ILE A 60 5.53 4.12 5.31
N LEU A 61 5.79 4.75 4.16
CA LEU A 61 5.71 4.09 2.86
C LEU A 61 7.07 3.56 2.35
N HIS A 62 8.18 3.71 3.08
CA HIS A 62 9.52 3.45 2.55
C HIS A 62 9.70 2.03 2.04
N ASP A 63 9.08 1.06 2.71
CA ASP A 63 9.16 -0.37 2.40
C ASP A 63 7.91 -0.91 1.68
N ASN A 64 7.10 -0.04 1.08
CA ASN A 64 5.85 -0.40 0.41
C ASN A 64 5.97 -1.43 -0.73
N ALA A 65 7.17 -1.64 -1.26
CA ALA A 65 7.42 -2.61 -2.32
C ALA A 65 8.11 -3.90 -1.84
N LEU A 66 8.34 -4.09 -0.54
CA LEU A 66 8.96 -5.32 -0.03
C LEU A 66 8.15 -6.57 -0.39
N THR A 67 6.81 -6.48 -0.36
CA THR A 67 5.93 -7.60 -0.73
C THR A 67 6.22 -8.18 -2.11
N ALA A 68 6.52 -7.34 -3.10
CA ALA A 68 6.79 -7.77 -4.47
C ALA A 68 8.05 -8.66 -4.59
N TYR A 69 9.01 -8.50 -3.68
CA TYR A 69 10.31 -9.22 -3.70
C TYR A 69 10.36 -10.43 -2.78
N LEU A 70 9.35 -10.60 -1.91
CA LEU A 70 9.18 -11.81 -1.10
C LEU A 70 9.12 -13.07 -1.94
N LEU A 71 8.35 -13.02 -3.01
CA LEU A 71 8.12 -14.15 -3.90
C LEU A 71 9.34 -14.43 -4.79
N GLU A 72 10.05 -13.37 -5.23
CA GLU A 72 11.24 -13.52 -6.07
C GLU A 72 12.43 -14.08 -5.28
N ALA A 73 12.52 -13.78 -3.98
CA ALA A 73 13.57 -14.28 -3.11
C ALA A 73 13.43 -15.78 -2.77
N GLY A 74 12.27 -16.36 -3.06
CA GLY A 74 11.92 -17.73 -2.68
C GLY A 74 11.78 -17.87 -1.16
N LEU A 75 11.11 -18.90 -0.68
CA LEU A 75 10.92 -19.23 0.75
C LEU A 75 12.25 -19.52 1.51
N SER A 76 13.40 -19.26 0.94
CA SER A 76 14.75 -19.57 1.42
C SER A 76 15.50 -18.43 2.10
N GLY A 77 14.80 -17.44 2.58
CA GLY A 77 15.20 -16.78 3.82
C GLY A 77 16.07 -15.55 3.78
N ILE A 78 16.84 -15.12 2.83
CA ILE A 78 17.57 -13.84 2.83
C ILE A 78 17.42 -13.17 1.46
N PRO A 79 16.82 -11.99 1.38
CA PRO A 79 16.73 -11.25 0.13
C PRO A 79 18.15 -11.00 -0.44
N GLN A 80 18.37 -11.34 -1.70
CA GLN A 80 19.61 -10.99 -2.36
C GLN A 80 19.74 -9.47 -2.46
N LEU A 81 20.96 -8.94 -2.43
CA LEU A 81 21.27 -7.50 -2.46
C LEU A 81 20.56 -6.78 -3.64
N GLU A 82 20.44 -7.44 -4.79
CA GLU A 82 19.75 -6.95 -5.97
C GLU A 82 18.24 -6.74 -5.74
N HIS A 83 17.61 -7.65 -5.00
CA HIS A 83 16.18 -7.52 -4.66
C HIS A 83 15.97 -6.34 -3.70
N MET A 84 16.86 -6.19 -2.71
CA MET A 84 16.82 -5.05 -1.79
C MET A 84 17.02 -3.71 -2.52
N LYS A 85 17.79 -3.66 -3.60
CA LYS A 85 17.92 -2.46 -4.43
C LYS A 85 16.65 -2.16 -5.24
N LYS A 86 16.01 -3.21 -5.78
CA LYS A 86 14.79 -3.06 -6.57
C LYS A 86 13.60 -2.56 -5.76
N HIS A 87 13.47 -2.93 -4.47
CA HIS A 87 12.35 -2.45 -3.68
C HIS A 87 12.38 -0.93 -3.49
N CYS A 88 13.56 -0.31 -3.40
CA CYS A 88 13.67 1.14 -3.32
C CYS A 88 13.10 1.83 -4.56
N SER A 89 13.51 1.36 -5.76
CA SER A 89 13.02 1.96 -7.01
C SER A 89 11.54 1.70 -7.26
N LYS A 90 11.06 0.50 -6.95
CA LYS A 90 9.64 0.17 -7.06
C LYS A 90 8.81 0.87 -5.99
N GLY A 91 9.34 1.01 -4.78
CA GLY A 91 8.72 1.76 -3.69
C GLY A 91 8.52 3.23 -4.03
N GLU A 92 9.52 3.86 -4.63
CA GLU A 92 9.42 5.23 -5.14
C GLU A 92 8.36 5.34 -6.25
N GLU A 93 8.36 4.42 -7.21
CA GLU A 93 7.35 4.37 -8.28
C GLU A 93 5.94 4.24 -7.71
N ASN A 94 5.71 3.31 -6.78
CA ASN A 94 4.40 3.12 -6.14
C ASN A 94 3.97 4.38 -5.38
N ALA A 95 4.89 4.99 -4.63
CA ALA A 95 4.62 6.18 -3.82
C ALA A 95 4.41 7.44 -4.67
N SER A 96 4.82 7.46 -5.95
CA SER A 96 4.66 8.64 -6.84
C SER A 96 3.20 9.09 -7.02
N ALA A 97 2.23 8.17 -6.83
CA ALA A 97 0.81 8.49 -6.87
C ALA A 97 0.26 9.03 -5.55
N PHE A 98 1.05 9.00 -4.45
CA PHE A 98 0.63 9.53 -3.16
C PHE A 98 0.57 11.07 -3.20
N PRO A 99 -0.44 11.71 -2.56
CA PRO A 99 -0.63 13.15 -2.63
C PRO A 99 0.30 13.90 -1.67
N PHE A 100 1.60 13.83 -1.90
CA PHE A 100 2.59 14.63 -1.18
C PHE A 100 2.35 16.14 -1.39
N LEU A 101 2.79 16.95 -0.44
CA LEU A 101 2.64 18.42 -0.49
C LEU A 101 3.78 19.08 -1.26
N GLY A 102 4.94 18.44 -1.33
CA GLY A 102 6.12 18.92 -2.01
C GLY A 102 6.82 17.86 -2.85
N ASN A 103 8.03 18.15 -3.31
CA ASN A 103 8.85 17.19 -4.02
C ASN A 103 9.52 16.22 -3.04
N VAL A 104 9.29 14.93 -3.21
CA VAL A 104 9.87 13.83 -2.42
C VAL A 104 10.77 12.90 -3.26
N ASP A 105 11.10 13.28 -4.50
CA ASP A 105 11.91 12.48 -5.40
C ASP A 105 13.25 12.07 -4.76
N GLY A 106 13.59 10.82 -4.88
CA GLY A 106 14.83 10.24 -4.39
C GLY A 106 14.85 9.95 -2.89
N ILE A 107 13.79 10.24 -2.13
CA ILE A 107 13.77 9.94 -0.68
C ILE A 107 13.65 8.45 -0.47
N ILE A 108 12.63 7.80 -1.03
CA ILE A 108 12.43 6.35 -0.93
C ILE A 108 13.48 5.61 -1.76
N LEU A 109 13.84 6.13 -2.93
CA LEU A 109 14.86 5.52 -3.78
C LEU A 109 16.21 5.36 -3.07
N HIS A 110 16.60 6.33 -2.25
CA HIS A 110 17.93 6.39 -1.63
C HIS A 110 17.91 6.12 -0.12
N HIS A 111 16.82 5.61 0.46
CA HIS A 111 16.74 5.38 1.91
C HIS A 111 17.69 4.27 2.43
N HIS A 112 18.31 3.50 1.56
CA HIS A 112 19.36 2.55 1.92
C HIS A 112 20.79 3.03 1.64
N GLU A 113 20.98 4.31 1.24
CA GLU A 113 22.31 4.87 1.13
C GLU A 113 22.93 5.08 2.50
N ASN A 114 24.21 4.81 2.60
CA ASN A 114 25.01 5.04 3.80
C ASN A 114 25.94 6.24 3.56
N TRP A 115 26.18 7.03 4.60
CA TRP A 115 27.00 8.23 4.51
C TRP A 115 28.40 8.00 3.90
N ASP A 116 28.99 6.83 4.15
CA ASP A 116 30.31 6.42 3.66
C ASP A 116 30.31 5.85 2.22
N GLY A 117 29.19 5.86 1.52
CA GLY A 117 29.05 5.32 0.16
C GLY A 117 28.94 3.79 0.08
N SER A 118 28.74 3.11 1.19
CA SER A 118 28.54 1.66 1.21
C SER A 118 27.09 1.23 0.88
N GLY A 119 26.20 2.18 0.54
CA GLY A 119 24.80 1.93 0.16
C GLY A 119 24.64 1.32 -1.24
N PHE A 120 23.39 1.19 -1.69
CA PHE A 120 23.05 0.45 -2.92
C PHE A 120 23.44 1.19 -4.20
N HIS A 121 23.27 2.52 -4.24
CA HIS A 121 23.59 3.35 -5.39
C HIS A 121 24.99 3.97 -5.31
N LYS A 122 25.74 3.72 -4.22
CA LYS A 122 27.10 4.21 -3.98
C LYS A 122 27.20 5.74 -3.89
N LEU A 123 26.11 6.41 -3.55
CA LEU A 123 26.14 7.81 -3.21
C LEU A 123 26.81 7.99 -1.84
N ALA A 124 27.60 9.05 -1.66
CA ALA A 124 28.36 9.28 -0.43
C ALA A 124 28.23 10.74 0.01
N GLY A 125 28.23 10.97 1.32
CA GLY A 125 28.20 12.31 1.88
C GLY A 125 27.02 13.14 1.39
N ASP A 126 27.30 14.36 0.96
CA ASP A 126 26.27 15.31 0.52
C ASP A 126 25.69 15.01 -0.87
N ASP A 127 26.18 14.01 -1.59
CA ASP A 127 25.52 13.53 -2.81
C ASP A 127 24.22 12.75 -2.51
N ILE A 128 24.04 12.28 -1.27
CA ILE A 128 22.80 11.65 -0.83
C ILE A 128 21.78 12.73 -0.45
N PRO A 129 20.52 12.66 -0.95
CA PRO A 129 19.50 13.60 -0.51
C PRO A 129 19.38 13.64 1.02
N LEU A 130 19.45 14.82 1.63
CA LEU A 130 19.41 14.97 3.09
C LEU A 130 18.22 14.23 3.71
N ARG A 131 17.05 14.31 3.08
CA ARG A 131 15.82 13.68 3.55
C ARG A 131 15.93 12.15 3.52
N ALA A 132 16.59 11.57 2.52
CA ALA A 132 16.86 10.13 2.49
C ALA A 132 17.80 9.69 3.62
N ILE A 133 18.81 10.50 3.96
CA ILE A 133 19.72 10.24 5.10
C ILE A 133 18.99 10.29 6.44
N ILE A 134 18.04 11.21 6.63
CA ILE A 134 17.21 11.29 7.84
C ILE A 134 16.37 10.02 7.97
N LEU A 135 15.72 9.61 6.89
CA LEU A 135 14.91 8.37 6.84
C LEU A 135 15.78 7.14 7.15
N ARG A 136 16.98 7.05 6.54
CA ARG A 136 17.95 5.98 6.79
C ARG A 136 18.31 5.84 8.27
N LEU A 137 18.54 6.97 8.94
CA LEU A 137 18.87 6.96 10.36
C LEU A 137 17.69 6.39 11.18
N ALA A 138 16.48 6.88 10.94
CA ALA A 138 15.30 6.47 11.67
C ALA A 138 14.97 4.99 11.49
N ASP A 139 15.00 4.51 10.23
CA ASP A 139 14.79 3.11 9.86
C ASP A 139 15.79 2.19 10.60
N VAL A 140 17.08 2.44 10.44
CA VAL A 140 18.13 1.59 11.05
C VAL A 140 18.04 1.60 12.58
N MET A 141 17.65 2.73 13.20
CA MET A 141 17.48 2.81 14.64
C MET A 141 16.41 1.83 15.12
N ASP A 142 15.22 1.86 14.52
CA ASP A 142 14.15 0.95 14.94
C ASP A 142 14.44 -0.51 14.58
N LEU A 143 14.96 -0.76 13.37
CA LEU A 143 15.34 -2.10 12.94
C LEU A 143 16.35 -2.77 13.87
N LYS A 144 17.35 -2.01 14.37
CA LYS A 144 18.41 -2.53 15.25
C LYS A 144 17.99 -2.61 16.71
N LEU A 145 17.23 -1.63 17.19
CA LEU A 145 16.94 -1.50 18.62
C LEU A 145 15.55 -2.01 18.98
N LYS A 146 14.64 -2.19 18.02
CA LYS A 146 13.24 -2.61 18.28
C LYS A 146 12.59 -1.76 19.36
N MET A 147 12.48 -0.45 19.09
CA MET A 147 12.25 0.59 20.07
C MET A 147 10.87 0.58 20.76
N GLY A 148 9.96 -0.30 20.37
CA GLY A 148 8.56 -0.30 20.84
C GLY A 148 8.30 -0.83 22.23
N ASP A 149 9.30 -1.42 22.91
CA ASP A 149 9.13 -2.08 24.21
C ASP A 149 9.22 -1.13 25.43
N GLY A 150 9.58 0.14 25.22
CA GLY A 150 9.64 1.15 26.28
C GLY A 150 10.67 0.91 27.38
N ARG A 151 11.73 0.12 27.11
CA ARG A 151 12.75 -0.21 28.11
C ARG A 151 13.58 0.99 28.55
N ASN A 152 13.96 1.02 29.82
CA ASN A 152 14.71 2.13 30.44
C ASN A 152 16.12 2.37 29.83
N SER A 153 16.69 1.38 29.14
CA SER A 153 18.02 1.52 28.51
C SER A 153 17.98 2.16 27.12
N LEU A 154 16.77 2.37 26.56
CA LEU A 154 16.58 2.74 25.16
C LEU A 154 17.29 4.04 24.77
N GLU A 155 17.19 5.10 25.59
CA GLU A 155 17.91 6.35 25.35
C GLU A 155 19.40 6.13 25.16
N ARG A 156 20.03 5.41 26.10
CA ARG A 156 21.46 5.12 26.04
C ARG A 156 21.81 4.32 24.76
N GLU A 157 21.02 3.31 24.44
CA GLU A 157 21.24 2.46 23.27
C GLU A 157 21.14 3.25 21.95
N ILE A 158 20.15 4.17 21.86
CA ILE A 158 20.03 5.07 20.69
C ILE A 158 21.28 5.94 20.55
N ARG A 159 21.71 6.61 21.64
CA ARG A 159 22.89 7.47 21.63
C ARG A 159 24.20 6.71 21.29
N GLU A 160 24.36 5.51 21.84
CA GLU A 160 25.51 4.65 21.56
C GLU A 160 25.56 4.20 20.10
N LEU A 161 24.43 3.75 19.55
CA LEU A 161 24.30 3.34 18.15
C LEU A 161 24.53 4.52 17.21
N ALA A 162 23.92 5.67 17.47
CA ALA A 162 24.08 6.88 16.68
C ALA A 162 25.56 7.33 16.64
N LYS A 163 26.22 7.38 17.79
CA LYS A 163 27.66 7.73 17.89
C LYS A 163 28.54 6.73 17.15
N LYS A 164 28.29 5.43 17.29
CA LYS A 164 29.06 4.38 16.64
C LYS A 164 28.99 4.41 15.12
N GLN A 165 27.84 4.84 14.57
CA GLN A 165 27.55 4.84 13.14
C GLN A 165 27.68 6.22 12.49
N SER A 166 27.94 7.27 13.27
CA SER A 166 28.20 8.62 12.77
C SER A 166 29.40 8.65 11.82
N GLY A 167 29.25 9.26 10.67
CA GLY A 167 30.27 9.29 9.61
C GLY A 167 30.41 7.99 8.80
N LYS A 168 29.61 6.95 9.14
CA LYS A 168 29.53 5.69 8.40
C LYS A 168 28.16 5.51 7.75
N PHE A 169 27.20 4.99 8.50
CA PHE A 169 25.82 4.87 8.01
C PHE A 169 25.09 6.20 8.07
N PHE A 170 25.32 7.00 9.10
CA PHE A 170 24.59 8.22 9.40
C PHE A 170 25.44 9.46 9.15
N ALA A 171 24.81 10.52 8.60
CA ALA A 171 25.44 11.83 8.51
C ALA A 171 25.70 12.40 9.92
N PRO A 172 26.87 12.98 10.22
CA PRO A 172 27.10 13.58 11.53
C PRO A 172 26.06 14.60 11.95
N ARG A 173 25.58 15.44 11.02
CA ARG A 173 24.55 16.46 11.27
C ARG A 173 23.17 15.87 11.66
N THR A 174 22.79 14.71 11.13
CA THR A 174 21.52 14.06 11.51
C THR A 174 21.63 13.36 12.86
N VAL A 175 22.83 12.87 13.22
CA VAL A 175 23.13 12.32 14.56
C VAL A 175 23.09 13.43 15.60
N GLU A 176 23.62 14.61 15.31
CA GLU A 176 23.53 15.78 16.18
C GLU A 176 22.08 16.19 16.40
N ALA A 177 21.29 16.34 15.34
CA ALA A 177 19.86 16.66 15.44
C ALA A 177 19.07 15.59 16.22
N LEU A 178 19.37 14.28 16.04
CA LEU A 178 18.76 13.23 16.86
C LEU A 178 19.12 13.41 18.34
N ASN A 179 20.38 13.65 18.68
CA ASN A 179 20.82 13.85 20.06
C ASN A 179 20.14 15.04 20.74
N ASP A 180 19.88 16.12 20.01
CA ASP A 180 19.17 17.31 20.49
C ASP A 180 17.67 17.03 20.69
N THR A 181 17.13 16.06 19.98
CA THR A 181 15.71 15.64 20.06
C THR A 181 15.43 14.77 21.29
N ILE A 182 16.37 13.91 21.68
CA ILE A 182 16.13 12.86 22.67
C ILE A 182 15.93 13.46 24.06
N ASN A 183 14.73 13.21 24.61
CA ASN A 183 14.32 13.51 25.99
C ASN A 183 13.31 12.43 26.45
N ASP A 184 12.81 12.53 27.67
CA ASP A 184 11.86 11.55 28.22
C ASP A 184 10.57 11.43 27.38
N ASP A 185 10.03 12.55 26.89
CA ASP A 185 8.81 12.53 26.06
C ASP A 185 9.06 11.84 24.72
N PHE A 186 10.21 12.09 24.08
CA PHE A 186 10.61 11.38 22.87
C PHE A 186 10.71 9.87 23.09
N ILE A 187 11.38 9.44 24.15
CA ILE A 187 11.54 8.01 24.48
C ILE A 187 10.20 7.35 24.78
N ASN A 188 9.35 8.01 25.59
CA ASN A 188 8.02 7.51 25.92
C ASN A 188 7.12 7.39 24.67
N GLY A 189 7.25 8.33 23.73
CA GLY A 189 6.49 8.32 22.48
C GLY A 189 6.81 7.15 21.53
N LEU A 190 7.98 6.52 21.68
CA LEU A 190 8.38 5.36 20.88
C LEU A 190 7.67 4.06 21.29
N ALA A 191 7.12 3.98 22.51
CA ALA A 191 6.45 2.79 22.99
C ALA A 191 5.19 2.46 22.17
N ASP A 192 4.96 1.17 21.89
CA ASP A 192 3.84 0.70 21.07
C ASP A 192 2.47 1.18 21.55
N CYS A 193 2.29 1.34 22.84
CA CYS A 193 1.05 1.88 23.42
C CYS A 193 0.86 3.39 23.20
N CYS A 194 1.91 4.13 22.87
CA CYS A 194 1.91 5.59 22.82
C CYS A 194 2.12 6.15 21.41
N ILE A 195 2.66 5.36 20.49
CA ILE A 195 3.14 5.83 19.18
C ILE A 195 2.07 6.54 18.33
N ASP A 196 0.82 6.08 18.37
CA ASP A 196 -0.26 6.70 17.58
C ASP A 196 -0.54 8.14 18.06
N GLU A 197 -0.54 8.37 19.37
CA GLU A 197 -0.73 9.70 19.93
C GLU A 197 0.52 10.56 19.76
N ALA A 198 1.70 9.99 19.95
CA ALA A 198 2.98 10.66 19.77
C ALA A 198 3.15 11.18 18.34
N LEU A 199 2.78 10.40 17.32
CA LEU A 199 2.78 10.85 15.93
C LEU A 199 1.86 12.04 15.71
N ARG A 200 0.64 12.04 16.27
CA ARG A 200 -0.31 13.14 16.12
C ARG A 200 0.21 14.45 16.73
N THR A 201 1.11 14.39 17.70
CA THR A 201 1.70 15.58 18.33
C THR A 201 2.86 16.17 17.56
N VAL A 202 3.62 15.36 16.82
CA VAL A 202 4.83 15.80 16.11
C VAL A 202 4.60 16.04 14.62
N VAL A 203 3.75 15.23 13.98
CA VAL A 203 3.45 15.38 12.55
C VAL A 203 2.30 16.38 12.36
N PRO A 204 2.54 17.50 11.69
CA PRO A 204 1.49 18.48 11.43
C PRO A 204 0.31 17.84 10.68
N PRO A 205 -0.93 18.11 11.08
CA PRO A 205 -2.08 17.59 10.35
C PRO A 205 -2.16 18.25 8.97
N MET A 206 -2.48 17.46 7.94
CA MET A 206 -2.79 18.03 6.63
C MET A 206 -4.01 18.96 6.75
N GLN A 207 -3.87 20.21 6.38
CA GLN A 207 -4.92 21.24 6.53
C GLN A 207 -6.07 21.06 5.55
N SER A 208 -5.90 20.29 4.48
CA SER A 208 -6.95 19.99 3.50
C SER A 208 -7.43 18.54 3.62
N ASN A 209 -8.75 18.38 3.59
CA ASN A 209 -9.32 17.04 3.44
C ASN A 209 -8.96 16.47 2.07
N LEU A 210 -8.65 15.18 2.03
CA LEU A 210 -8.44 14.47 0.77
C LEU A 210 -9.62 14.67 -0.18
N THR A 211 -9.33 15.03 -1.41
CA THR A 211 -10.30 14.86 -2.49
C THR A 211 -10.58 13.37 -2.69
N THR A 212 -11.72 13.01 -3.22
CA THR A 212 -12.03 11.60 -3.53
C THR A 212 -10.98 10.99 -4.45
N LYS A 213 -10.48 11.75 -5.42
CA LYS A 213 -9.41 11.30 -6.32
C LYS A 213 -8.14 10.93 -5.56
N GLN A 214 -7.70 11.75 -4.64
CA GLN A 214 -6.53 11.48 -3.80
C GLN A 214 -6.75 10.26 -2.90
N MET A 215 -7.96 10.11 -2.34
CA MET A 215 -8.32 8.93 -1.57
C MET A 215 -8.21 7.66 -2.41
N LEU A 216 -8.75 7.65 -3.62
CA LEU A 216 -8.64 6.52 -4.54
C LEU A 216 -7.18 6.22 -4.91
N GLN A 217 -6.33 7.25 -5.09
CA GLN A 217 -4.90 7.07 -5.34
C GLN A 217 -4.20 6.37 -4.17
N VAL A 218 -4.44 6.82 -2.93
CA VAL A 218 -3.88 6.18 -1.72
C VAL A 218 -4.34 4.73 -1.62
N CYS A 219 -5.65 4.47 -1.74
CA CYS A 219 -6.19 3.12 -1.66
C CYS A 219 -5.65 2.20 -2.77
N ASN A 220 -5.42 2.73 -3.97
CA ASN A 220 -4.81 1.99 -5.07
C ASN A 220 -3.35 1.59 -4.76
N ILE A 221 -2.56 2.44 -4.08
CA ILE A 221 -1.20 2.07 -3.64
C ILE A 221 -1.27 0.84 -2.73
N PHE A 222 -2.18 0.82 -1.75
CA PHE A 222 -2.35 -0.33 -0.87
C PHE A 222 -2.87 -1.57 -1.61
N ALA A 223 -3.78 -1.40 -2.59
CA ALA A 223 -4.21 -2.49 -3.46
C ALA A 223 -3.03 -3.12 -4.22
N LEU A 224 -2.12 -2.30 -4.76
CA LEU A 224 -0.90 -2.78 -5.42
C LEU A 224 0.02 -3.56 -4.46
N ILE A 225 0.12 -3.13 -3.21
CA ILE A 225 0.90 -3.83 -2.17
C ILE A 225 0.25 -5.18 -1.82
N ILE A 226 -1.07 -5.21 -1.67
CA ILE A 226 -1.85 -6.43 -1.42
C ILE A 226 -1.67 -7.41 -2.60
N ASP A 227 -1.89 -6.92 -3.81
CA ASP A 227 -1.80 -7.70 -5.03
C ASP A 227 -0.38 -8.22 -5.30
N ALA A 228 0.66 -7.50 -4.81
CA ALA A 228 2.05 -7.92 -4.91
C ALA A 228 2.43 -9.04 -3.93
N LYS A 229 1.64 -9.29 -2.87
CA LYS A 229 1.91 -10.39 -1.91
C LYS A 229 1.68 -11.77 -2.54
N SER A 230 0.91 -11.86 -3.62
CA SER A 230 0.67 -13.11 -4.33
C SER A 230 0.75 -12.90 -5.85
N PRO A 231 1.47 -13.74 -6.60
CA PRO A 231 1.46 -13.70 -8.06
C PRO A 231 0.08 -13.98 -8.65
N PHE A 232 -0.86 -14.49 -7.84
CA PHE A 232 -2.23 -14.78 -8.23
C PHE A 232 -3.14 -13.56 -8.28
N THR A 233 -2.71 -12.43 -7.72
CA THR A 233 -3.56 -11.25 -7.49
C THR A 233 -3.08 -9.98 -8.19
N ARG A 234 -2.11 -10.08 -9.12
CA ARG A 234 -1.42 -8.92 -9.74
C ARG A 234 -2.31 -7.80 -10.29
N ASN A 235 -3.53 -8.12 -10.72
CA ASN A 235 -4.53 -7.15 -11.22
C ASN A 235 -5.90 -7.39 -10.59
N HIS A 236 -5.96 -8.16 -9.51
CA HIS A 236 -7.21 -8.61 -8.90
C HIS A 236 -8.03 -7.44 -8.39
N SER A 237 -7.46 -6.64 -7.52
CA SER A 237 -8.12 -5.49 -6.92
C SER A 237 -8.58 -4.46 -7.97
N THR A 238 -7.72 -4.16 -8.95
CA THR A 238 -8.08 -3.25 -10.05
C THR A 238 -9.23 -3.79 -10.89
N GLY A 239 -9.22 -5.09 -11.19
CA GLY A 239 -10.29 -5.75 -11.95
C GLY A 239 -11.64 -5.72 -11.22
N ILE A 240 -11.63 -5.91 -9.91
CA ILE A 240 -12.83 -5.80 -9.06
C ILE A 240 -13.37 -4.36 -9.08
N VAL A 241 -12.50 -3.37 -8.85
CA VAL A 241 -12.88 -1.95 -8.80
C VAL A 241 -13.51 -1.49 -10.12
N GLN A 242 -12.94 -1.87 -11.26
CA GLN A 242 -13.50 -1.55 -12.58
C GLN A 242 -14.91 -2.12 -12.75
N LYS A 243 -15.11 -3.40 -12.35
CA LYS A 243 -16.42 -4.05 -12.44
C LYS A 243 -17.43 -3.44 -11.47
N ALA A 244 -17.02 -3.19 -10.23
CA ALA A 244 -17.84 -2.55 -9.23
C ALA A 244 -18.28 -1.13 -9.65
N ALA A 245 -17.37 -0.33 -10.21
CA ALA A 245 -17.69 0.99 -10.74
C ALA A 245 -18.71 0.93 -11.88
N ARG A 246 -18.56 -0.04 -12.79
CA ARG A 246 -19.49 -0.23 -13.89
C ARG A 246 -20.88 -0.66 -13.40
N LEU A 247 -20.95 -1.57 -12.44
CA LEU A 247 -22.21 -1.95 -11.82
C LEU A 247 -22.84 -0.74 -11.09
N ALA A 248 -22.06 0.08 -10.38
CA ALA A 248 -22.56 1.29 -9.73
C ALA A 248 -23.25 2.25 -10.73
N ASP A 249 -22.68 2.44 -11.92
CA ASP A 249 -23.29 3.24 -12.99
C ASP A 249 -24.63 2.65 -13.44
N ILE A 250 -24.71 1.33 -13.64
CA ILE A 250 -25.95 0.64 -14.06
C ILE A 250 -27.03 0.73 -12.99
N TYR A 251 -26.65 0.65 -11.71
CA TYR A 251 -27.59 0.78 -10.59
C TYR A 251 -27.92 2.23 -10.23
N GLY A 252 -27.37 3.21 -10.97
CA GLY A 252 -27.67 4.62 -10.80
C GLY A 252 -27.12 5.23 -9.50
N PHE A 253 -25.97 4.75 -9.03
CA PHE A 253 -25.30 5.34 -7.88
C PHE A 253 -24.81 6.75 -8.22
N ASP A 254 -24.91 7.66 -7.26
CA ASP A 254 -24.21 8.94 -7.36
C ASP A 254 -22.68 8.73 -7.24
N GLU A 255 -21.89 9.71 -7.69
CA GLU A 255 -20.43 9.65 -7.69
C GLU A 255 -19.88 9.37 -6.29
N ARG A 256 -20.45 9.93 -5.24
CA ARG A 256 -20.00 9.72 -3.86
C ARG A 256 -20.16 8.26 -3.42
N ARG A 257 -21.28 7.64 -3.75
CA ARG A 257 -21.58 6.24 -3.41
C ARG A 257 -20.72 5.29 -4.23
N LYS A 258 -20.52 5.60 -5.52
CA LYS A 258 -19.64 4.89 -6.43
C LYS A 258 -18.19 4.92 -5.94
N ASP A 259 -17.69 6.11 -5.57
CA ASP A 259 -16.34 6.29 -5.06
C ASP A 259 -16.09 5.46 -3.78
N LYS A 260 -17.03 5.47 -2.84
CA LYS A 260 -16.96 4.63 -1.63
C LYS A 260 -16.88 3.13 -1.99
N LEU A 261 -17.66 2.69 -2.98
CA LEU A 261 -17.62 1.29 -3.43
C LEU A 261 -16.27 0.94 -4.06
N MET A 262 -15.70 1.85 -4.86
CA MET A 262 -14.37 1.66 -5.43
C MET A 262 -13.28 1.58 -4.35
N ILE A 263 -13.34 2.44 -3.33
CA ILE A 263 -12.42 2.40 -2.18
C ILE A 263 -12.56 1.07 -1.43
N ALA A 264 -13.80 0.61 -1.18
CA ALA A 264 -14.03 -0.69 -0.56
C ALA A 264 -13.44 -1.84 -1.40
N GLY A 265 -13.55 -1.75 -2.73
CA GLY A 265 -12.97 -2.70 -3.67
C GLY A 265 -11.43 -2.72 -3.63
N TYR A 266 -10.77 -1.57 -3.51
CA TYR A 266 -9.30 -1.53 -3.33
C TYR A 266 -8.84 -2.12 -2.01
N LEU A 267 -9.62 -1.98 -0.94
CA LEU A 267 -9.21 -2.33 0.42
C LEU A 267 -9.82 -3.65 0.95
N HIS A 268 -10.66 -4.35 0.17
CA HIS A 268 -11.40 -5.53 0.66
C HIS A 268 -10.47 -6.63 1.20
N ASP A 269 -9.33 -6.81 0.58
CA ASP A 269 -8.33 -7.82 0.88
C ASP A 269 -7.14 -7.32 1.74
N LEU A 270 -7.23 -6.14 2.35
CA LEU A 270 -6.14 -5.51 3.10
C LEU A 270 -5.56 -6.45 4.17
N GLY A 271 -6.41 -7.20 4.85
CA GLY A 271 -6.00 -8.17 5.86
C GLY A 271 -5.22 -9.38 5.31
N LYS A 272 -5.21 -9.64 4.00
CA LYS A 272 -4.35 -10.69 3.41
C LYS A 272 -2.86 -10.42 3.63
N LEU A 273 -2.48 -9.18 3.92
CA LEU A 273 -1.10 -8.86 4.30
C LEU A 273 -0.68 -9.53 5.61
N SER A 274 -1.62 -9.92 6.49
CA SER A 274 -1.34 -10.71 7.70
C SER A 274 -1.34 -12.23 7.47
N THR A 275 -1.85 -12.71 6.33
CA THR A 275 -1.91 -14.15 6.04
C THR A 275 -0.52 -14.66 5.66
N PRO A 276 0.02 -15.71 6.34
CA PRO A 276 1.32 -16.26 6.00
C PRO A 276 1.42 -16.68 4.52
N LEU A 277 2.54 -16.39 3.89
CA LEU A 277 2.76 -16.70 2.48
C LEU A 277 2.62 -18.21 2.19
N SER A 278 3.02 -19.07 3.13
CA SER A 278 2.88 -20.53 3.03
C SER A 278 1.42 -21.01 2.91
N ILE A 279 0.46 -20.23 3.43
CA ILE A 279 -0.97 -20.49 3.31
C ILE A 279 -1.53 -19.86 2.05
N LEU A 280 -1.15 -18.60 1.79
CA LEU A 280 -1.62 -17.84 0.64
C LEU A 280 -1.21 -18.50 -0.70
N GLU A 281 0.00 -19.05 -0.76
CA GLU A 281 0.62 -19.67 -1.94
C GLU A 281 0.57 -21.22 -1.93
N LYS A 282 -0.21 -21.82 -1.04
CA LYS A 282 -0.24 -23.28 -0.93
C LYS A 282 -0.70 -23.93 -2.25
N PRO A 283 0.12 -24.80 -2.85
CA PRO A 283 -0.28 -25.53 -4.05
C PRO A 283 -1.27 -26.64 -3.69
N GLY A 284 -2.56 -26.33 -3.65
CA GLY A 284 -3.62 -27.29 -3.34
C GLY A 284 -4.65 -26.76 -2.35
N PRO A 285 -5.60 -27.59 -1.92
CA PRO A 285 -6.63 -27.18 -0.99
C PRO A 285 -6.04 -26.90 0.41
N LEU A 286 -6.56 -25.88 1.07
CA LEU A 286 -6.27 -25.61 2.46
C LEU A 286 -6.93 -26.67 3.34
N ASP A 287 -6.23 -27.10 4.39
CA ASP A 287 -6.87 -27.87 5.45
C ASP A 287 -7.75 -26.97 6.33
N LYS A 288 -8.43 -27.56 7.31
CA LYS A 288 -9.37 -26.82 8.15
C LYS A 288 -8.70 -25.71 8.97
N ALA A 289 -7.49 -25.95 9.50
CA ALA A 289 -6.77 -24.97 10.32
C ALA A 289 -6.23 -23.84 9.45
N GLU A 290 -5.66 -24.16 8.30
CA GLU A 290 -5.19 -23.18 7.31
C GLU A 290 -6.34 -22.32 6.76
N PHE A 291 -7.51 -22.93 6.55
CA PHE A 291 -8.69 -22.19 6.10
C PHE A 291 -9.20 -21.20 7.16
N GLU A 292 -9.13 -21.55 8.45
CA GLU A 292 -9.46 -20.60 9.53
C GLU A 292 -8.49 -19.41 9.52
N ILE A 293 -7.18 -19.64 9.32
CA ILE A 293 -6.19 -18.57 9.19
C ILE A 293 -6.48 -17.71 7.95
N MET A 294 -6.83 -18.35 6.83
CA MET A 294 -7.20 -17.62 5.61
C MET A 294 -8.42 -16.72 5.83
N LYS A 295 -9.44 -17.18 6.56
CA LYS A 295 -10.65 -16.39 6.84
C LYS A 295 -10.39 -15.16 7.71
N ASP A 296 -9.32 -15.18 8.53
CA ASP A 296 -8.98 -14.07 9.43
C ASP A 296 -8.66 -12.76 8.69
N HIS A 297 -8.29 -12.81 7.41
CA HIS A 297 -8.01 -11.59 6.64
C HIS A 297 -9.20 -10.61 6.63
N VAL A 298 -10.43 -11.11 6.67
CA VAL A 298 -11.63 -10.26 6.69
C VAL A 298 -11.73 -9.49 8.00
N ALA A 299 -11.51 -10.19 9.14
CA ALA A 299 -11.47 -9.58 10.45
C ALA A 299 -10.33 -8.54 10.56
N LYS A 300 -9.16 -8.85 9.99
CA LYS A 300 -8.02 -7.91 9.95
C LYS A 300 -8.30 -6.70 9.08
N THR A 301 -8.98 -6.87 7.94
CA THR A 301 -9.45 -5.73 7.12
C THR A 301 -10.38 -4.83 7.95
N GLU A 302 -11.34 -5.39 8.67
CA GLU A 302 -12.23 -4.61 9.55
C GLU A 302 -11.46 -3.91 10.67
N GLU A 303 -10.56 -4.61 11.37
CA GLU A 303 -9.74 -4.06 12.46
C GLU A 303 -8.93 -2.84 12.02
N ILE A 304 -8.34 -2.89 10.84
CA ILE A 304 -7.55 -1.78 10.30
C ILE A 304 -8.45 -0.60 9.94
N LEU A 305 -9.54 -0.83 9.21
CA LEU A 305 -10.36 0.24 8.64
C LEU A 305 -11.29 0.91 9.64
N ILE A 306 -11.78 0.18 10.66
CA ILE A 306 -12.77 0.70 11.62
C ILE A 306 -12.22 1.84 12.47
N SER A 307 -10.89 1.93 12.62
CA SER A 307 -10.24 2.99 13.36
C SER A 307 -10.30 4.36 12.68
N VAL A 308 -10.61 4.42 11.38
CA VAL A 308 -10.64 5.65 10.60
C VAL A 308 -12.06 6.18 10.52
N LYS A 309 -12.32 7.27 11.24
CA LYS A 309 -13.62 7.94 11.22
C LYS A 309 -14.01 8.38 9.79
N GLY A 310 -15.21 8.01 9.37
CA GLY A 310 -15.75 8.32 8.04
C GLY A 310 -15.59 7.19 7.01
N LEU A 311 -14.95 6.06 7.40
CA LEU A 311 -14.86 4.84 6.61
C LEU A 311 -15.90 3.76 7.01
N GLU A 312 -16.86 4.05 7.86
CA GLU A 312 -17.78 3.06 8.43
C GLU A 312 -18.50 2.23 7.35
N ASP A 313 -19.05 2.90 6.31
CA ASP A 313 -19.69 2.22 5.18
C ASP A 313 -18.68 1.37 4.39
N ILE A 314 -17.52 1.97 4.08
CA ILE A 314 -16.45 1.32 3.32
C ILE A 314 -15.94 0.09 4.06
N THR A 315 -15.72 0.19 5.37
CA THR A 315 -15.31 -0.92 6.24
C THR A 315 -16.33 -2.06 6.19
N ARG A 316 -17.62 -1.72 6.31
CA ARG A 316 -18.70 -2.71 6.25
C ARG A 316 -18.76 -3.43 4.90
N TRP A 317 -18.54 -2.70 3.79
CA TRP A 317 -18.57 -3.30 2.46
C TRP A 317 -17.33 -4.13 2.19
N ALA A 318 -16.15 -3.61 2.53
CA ALA A 318 -14.88 -4.30 2.36
C ALA A 318 -14.80 -5.58 3.22
N ALA A 319 -15.10 -5.48 4.52
CA ALA A 319 -15.09 -6.64 5.41
C ALA A 319 -16.29 -7.59 5.23
N GLY A 320 -17.31 -7.19 4.46
CA GLY A 320 -18.49 -8.02 4.17
C GLY A 320 -18.43 -8.81 2.87
N HIS A 321 -17.33 -8.76 2.11
CA HIS A 321 -17.27 -9.36 0.77
C HIS A 321 -17.34 -10.90 0.76
N HIS A 322 -17.10 -11.55 1.88
CA HIS A 322 -17.28 -13.01 2.06
C HIS A 322 -18.52 -13.40 2.87
N GLU A 323 -19.38 -12.45 3.18
CA GLU A 323 -20.70 -12.74 3.72
C GLU A 323 -21.61 -13.33 2.63
N THR A 324 -22.55 -14.17 3.04
CA THR A 324 -23.51 -14.79 2.12
C THR A 324 -24.94 -14.49 2.53
N LEU A 325 -25.87 -14.45 1.56
CA LEU A 325 -27.27 -14.12 1.81
C LEU A 325 -28.00 -15.11 2.72
N ASP A 326 -27.52 -16.36 2.78
CA ASP A 326 -28.05 -17.39 3.68
C ASP A 326 -27.43 -17.35 5.09
N GLY A 327 -26.56 -16.35 5.39
CA GLY A 327 -25.89 -16.23 6.68
C GLY A 327 -24.76 -17.25 6.93
N GLY A 328 -24.39 -18.03 5.91
CA GLY A 328 -23.31 -19.03 6.00
C GLY A 328 -21.93 -18.47 5.65
N GLY A 329 -21.83 -17.13 5.50
CA GLY A 329 -20.57 -16.44 5.24
C GLY A 329 -19.70 -16.28 6.48
N TYR A 330 -18.68 -15.48 6.35
CA TYR A 330 -17.73 -15.10 7.40
C TYR A 330 -17.25 -13.66 7.14
N HIS A 331 -16.93 -12.95 8.10
CA HIS A 331 -16.49 -13.11 9.49
C HIS A 331 -17.64 -12.91 10.52
N ARG A 332 -18.70 -12.16 10.21
CA ARG A 332 -19.78 -11.82 11.13
C ARG A 332 -20.99 -12.76 11.05
N GLY A 333 -21.19 -13.42 9.90
CA GLY A 333 -22.38 -14.25 9.65
C GLY A 333 -23.66 -13.41 9.59
N TYR A 334 -23.61 -12.24 8.98
CA TYR A 334 -24.78 -11.38 8.84
C TYR A 334 -25.88 -12.06 8.01
N PRO A 335 -27.16 -11.94 8.43
CA PRO A 335 -28.26 -12.37 7.59
C PRO A 335 -28.30 -11.51 6.32
N GLY A 336 -28.72 -12.10 5.20
CA GLY A 336 -28.75 -11.44 3.90
C GLY A 336 -29.54 -10.12 3.87
N SER A 337 -30.56 -9.99 4.76
CA SER A 337 -31.34 -8.75 4.91
C SER A 337 -30.51 -7.57 5.47
N GLU A 338 -29.41 -7.84 6.12
CA GLU A 338 -28.51 -6.82 6.68
C GLU A 338 -27.32 -6.48 5.75
N LEU A 339 -27.13 -7.26 4.67
CA LEU A 339 -26.07 -7.03 3.71
C LEU A 339 -26.46 -5.91 2.74
N PRO A 340 -25.76 -4.77 2.76
CA PRO A 340 -26.03 -3.66 1.83
C PRO A 340 -25.75 -4.09 0.38
N LEU A 341 -26.42 -3.46 -0.56
CA LEU A 341 -26.26 -3.76 -1.99
C LEU A 341 -24.80 -3.66 -2.43
N GLU A 342 -24.05 -2.70 -1.93
CA GLU A 342 -22.64 -2.48 -2.23
C GLU A 342 -21.77 -3.68 -1.81
N GLY A 343 -21.97 -4.21 -0.61
CA GLY A 343 -21.27 -5.42 -0.15
C GLY A 343 -21.62 -6.63 -1.01
N ARG A 344 -22.90 -6.79 -1.40
CA ARG A 344 -23.35 -7.87 -2.29
C ARG A 344 -22.77 -7.73 -3.70
N MET A 345 -22.65 -6.48 -4.21
CA MET A 345 -22.00 -6.19 -5.49
C MET A 345 -20.51 -6.53 -5.43
N LEU A 346 -19.83 -6.12 -4.35
CA LEU A 346 -18.41 -6.40 -4.16
C LEU A 346 -18.14 -7.90 -4.10
N ALA A 347 -18.93 -8.67 -3.33
CA ALA A 347 -18.85 -10.12 -3.26
C ALA A 347 -19.01 -10.79 -4.64
N CYS A 348 -19.99 -10.35 -5.44
CA CYS A 348 -20.18 -10.88 -6.79
C CYS A 348 -19.03 -10.49 -7.73
N CYS A 349 -18.48 -9.28 -7.63
CA CYS A 349 -17.34 -8.83 -8.43
C CYS A 349 -16.07 -9.62 -8.09
N ASP A 350 -15.81 -9.86 -6.80
CA ASP A 350 -14.68 -10.66 -6.33
C ASP A 350 -14.76 -12.09 -6.86
N ILE A 351 -15.89 -12.78 -6.67
CA ILE A 351 -16.10 -14.15 -7.18
C ILE A 351 -15.91 -14.18 -8.70
N PHE A 352 -16.50 -13.23 -9.42
CA PHE A 352 -16.39 -13.20 -10.88
C PHE A 352 -14.95 -12.96 -11.33
N GLN A 353 -14.22 -12.02 -10.70
CA GLN A 353 -12.82 -11.76 -10.97
C GLN A 353 -11.98 -13.02 -10.68
N ALA A 354 -12.14 -13.61 -9.51
CA ALA A 354 -11.41 -14.82 -9.12
C ALA A 354 -11.64 -16.03 -10.05
N LEU A 355 -12.82 -16.16 -10.64
CA LEU A 355 -13.15 -17.23 -11.59
C LEU A 355 -12.56 -16.98 -12.98
N THR A 356 -12.52 -15.72 -13.44
CA THR A 356 -12.15 -15.33 -14.83
C THR A 356 -10.71 -14.90 -14.98
N GLU A 357 -10.00 -14.62 -13.88
CA GLU A 357 -8.62 -14.18 -13.89
C GLU A 357 -7.65 -15.34 -14.15
N ASP A 358 -6.65 -15.09 -15.01
CA ASP A 358 -5.54 -16.01 -15.22
C ASP A 358 -4.68 -16.08 -13.95
N ARG A 359 -4.40 -17.30 -13.50
CA ARG A 359 -3.50 -17.58 -12.39
C ARG A 359 -2.29 -18.37 -12.87
N PRO A 360 -1.09 -18.26 -12.24
CA PRO A 360 0.12 -18.94 -12.73
C PRO A 360 -0.06 -20.43 -13.04
N TYR A 361 -0.95 -21.11 -12.32
CA TYR A 361 -1.19 -22.56 -12.49
C TYR A 361 -2.52 -22.88 -13.17
N ARG A 362 -3.34 -21.88 -13.51
CA ARG A 362 -4.68 -22.08 -14.09
C ARG A 362 -5.08 -20.88 -14.93
N LYS A 363 -5.42 -21.12 -16.20
CA LYS A 363 -6.12 -20.10 -16.99
C LYS A 363 -7.46 -19.76 -16.36
N GLY A 364 -7.85 -18.50 -16.48
CA GLY A 364 -9.19 -18.07 -16.11
C GLY A 364 -10.25 -18.93 -16.78
N MET A 365 -11.38 -19.07 -16.13
CA MET A 365 -12.49 -19.82 -16.72
C MET A 365 -13.11 -19.00 -17.84
N GLU A 366 -13.62 -19.69 -18.84
CA GLU A 366 -14.48 -19.04 -19.83
C GLU A 366 -15.69 -18.40 -19.16
N PHE A 367 -16.12 -17.27 -19.71
CA PHE A 367 -17.21 -16.47 -19.19
C PHE A 367 -18.47 -17.28 -18.89
N GLY A 368 -18.94 -18.13 -19.82
CA GLY A 368 -20.13 -18.94 -19.63
C GLY A 368 -20.02 -19.95 -18.48
N ARG A 369 -18.82 -20.50 -18.27
CA ARG A 369 -18.55 -21.45 -17.16
C ARG A 369 -18.53 -20.72 -15.81
N ALA A 370 -17.88 -19.56 -15.75
CA ALA A 370 -17.84 -18.73 -14.55
C ALA A 370 -19.25 -18.31 -14.13
N LEU A 371 -20.06 -17.83 -15.09
CA LEU A 371 -21.44 -17.46 -14.84
C LEU A 371 -22.31 -18.63 -14.34
N LYS A 372 -22.16 -19.81 -14.91
CA LYS A 372 -22.91 -20.97 -14.45
C LYS A 372 -22.65 -21.29 -12.96
N ILE A 373 -21.39 -21.15 -12.51
CA ILE A 373 -21.03 -21.31 -11.09
C ILE A 373 -21.74 -20.24 -10.26
N MET A 374 -21.70 -18.98 -10.70
CA MET A 374 -22.35 -17.88 -9.98
C MET A 374 -23.88 -18.01 -9.95
N GLU A 375 -24.51 -18.46 -11.05
CA GLU A 375 -25.95 -18.74 -11.11
C GLU A 375 -26.33 -19.87 -10.15
N ASP A 376 -25.51 -20.93 -10.04
CA ASP A 376 -25.70 -22.00 -9.07
C ASP A 376 -25.57 -21.49 -7.62
N MET A 377 -24.62 -20.62 -7.33
CA MET A 377 -24.46 -19.97 -6.02
C MET A 377 -25.67 -19.09 -5.69
N ALA A 378 -26.14 -18.30 -6.65
CA ALA A 378 -27.33 -17.45 -6.49
C ALA A 378 -28.58 -18.29 -6.26
N GLY A 379 -28.76 -19.41 -6.99
CA GLY A 379 -29.86 -20.36 -6.82
C GLY A 379 -29.89 -21.02 -5.44
N ARG A 380 -28.73 -21.12 -4.78
CA ARG A 380 -28.59 -21.61 -3.39
C ARG A 380 -28.71 -20.50 -2.34
N GLY A 381 -29.01 -19.28 -2.73
CA GLY A 381 -29.11 -18.15 -1.82
C GLY A 381 -27.77 -17.69 -1.24
N LYS A 382 -26.64 -17.97 -1.90
CA LYS A 382 -25.31 -17.53 -1.44
C LYS A 382 -25.00 -16.11 -1.84
N ILE A 383 -25.28 -15.73 -3.09
CA ILE A 383 -24.98 -14.43 -3.65
C ILE A 383 -26.21 -13.83 -4.32
N ASP A 384 -26.16 -12.53 -4.62
CA ASP A 384 -27.30 -11.78 -5.16
C ASP A 384 -27.57 -12.13 -6.63
N ALA A 385 -28.74 -12.77 -6.88
CA ALA A 385 -29.15 -13.21 -8.20
C ALA A 385 -29.33 -12.05 -9.19
N GLN A 386 -29.76 -10.87 -8.72
CA GLN A 386 -29.94 -9.71 -9.58
C GLN A 386 -28.61 -9.11 -9.99
N VAL A 387 -27.62 -9.08 -9.08
CA VAL A 387 -26.25 -8.66 -9.39
C VAL A 387 -25.60 -9.62 -10.38
N VAL A 388 -25.75 -10.94 -10.18
CA VAL A 388 -25.25 -11.96 -11.12
C VAL A 388 -25.86 -11.78 -12.51
N LYS A 389 -27.16 -11.53 -12.58
CA LYS A 389 -27.85 -11.23 -13.85
C LYS A 389 -27.25 -9.99 -14.54
N THR A 390 -27.01 -8.91 -13.79
CA THR A 390 -26.41 -7.69 -14.33
C THR A 390 -24.98 -7.92 -14.82
N ILE A 391 -24.18 -8.71 -14.09
CA ILE A 391 -22.82 -9.14 -14.53
C ILE A 391 -22.89 -9.88 -15.87
N LYS A 392 -23.85 -10.81 -15.99
CA LYS A 392 -24.07 -11.57 -17.23
C LYS A 392 -24.40 -10.66 -18.42
N GLU A 393 -25.30 -9.71 -18.21
CA GLU A 393 -25.76 -8.79 -19.27
C GLU A 393 -24.66 -7.82 -19.69
N GLU A 394 -23.88 -7.31 -18.75
CA GLU A 394 -22.90 -6.25 -18.99
C GLU A 394 -21.56 -6.78 -19.51
N PHE A 395 -21.05 -7.89 -18.96
CA PHE A 395 -19.72 -8.41 -19.26
C PHE A 395 -19.72 -9.59 -20.23
N ALA A 396 -20.87 -9.93 -20.84
CA ALA A 396 -20.93 -10.95 -21.89
C ALA A 396 -20.00 -10.57 -23.04
N PRO A 397 -19.21 -11.53 -23.58
CA PRO A 397 -18.44 -11.30 -24.80
C PRO A 397 -19.42 -10.87 -25.92
N ARG A 398 -19.20 -9.69 -26.50
CA ARG A 398 -19.96 -9.23 -27.65
C ARG A 398 -19.42 -9.97 -28.87
N GLU A 399 -20.30 -10.54 -29.70
CA GLU A 399 -19.91 -11.07 -30.99
C GLU A 399 -19.18 -9.99 -31.79
N GLU A 400 -18.02 -10.35 -32.36
CA GLU A 400 -17.16 -9.43 -33.12
C GLU A 400 -17.96 -8.76 -34.24
N GLY A 401 -18.30 -7.50 -34.08
CA GLY A 401 -19.04 -6.74 -35.09
C GLY A 401 -19.21 -5.24 -34.84
N VAL A 402 -18.85 -4.72 -33.65
CA VAL A 402 -19.00 -3.27 -33.33
C VAL A 402 -17.74 -2.73 -32.66
N SER A 403 -16.91 -2.08 -33.48
CA SER A 403 -15.90 -1.02 -33.25
C SER A 403 -15.16 -0.95 -31.90
N GLU A 404 -13.88 -1.03 -32.08
CA GLU A 404 -12.63 -0.59 -31.39
C GLU A 404 -12.66 0.52 -30.32
N GLN A 405 -13.79 0.93 -29.78
CA GLN A 405 -13.81 2.04 -28.80
C GLN A 405 -13.55 1.64 -27.33
N PHE A 406 -13.48 0.34 -27.02
CA PHE A 406 -13.24 -0.13 -25.64
C PHE A 406 -11.84 -0.69 -25.38
N ALA A 407 -11.01 -0.86 -26.38
CA ALA A 407 -9.61 -1.28 -26.22
C ALA A 407 -8.71 -0.20 -25.60
N PHE A 408 -9.18 1.07 -25.56
CA PHE A 408 -8.39 2.20 -25.05
C PHE A 408 -8.40 2.33 -23.52
N ALA A 409 -9.28 1.65 -22.82
CA ALA A 409 -9.37 1.69 -21.35
C ALA A 409 -8.47 0.66 -20.63
N MET A 410 -7.81 -0.21 -21.38
CA MET A 410 -6.95 -1.27 -20.82
C MET A 410 -5.45 -0.93 -20.82
N GLN A 411 -5.07 0.27 -21.26
CA GLN A 411 -3.68 0.70 -21.16
C GLN A 411 -3.50 1.52 -19.90
N SER A 412 -2.62 1.04 -19.02
CA SER A 412 -2.09 1.80 -17.88
C SER A 412 -1.65 3.19 -18.33
N PRO A 413 -1.82 4.23 -17.51
CA PRO A 413 -1.21 5.52 -17.83
C PRO A 413 0.31 5.41 -17.59
N SER A 414 1.02 4.91 -18.60
CA SER A 414 2.45 5.16 -18.72
C SER A 414 2.61 6.65 -19.02
N ALA A 415 3.36 7.31 -18.18
CA ALA A 415 3.72 8.71 -18.28
C ALA A 415 4.21 9.06 -19.69
N ASN A 416 3.41 9.81 -20.45
CA ASN A 416 3.89 10.60 -21.57
C ASN A 416 4.18 12.02 -21.09
N VAL A 417 5.40 12.24 -20.64
CA VAL A 417 6.01 13.57 -20.63
C VAL A 417 6.79 13.67 -21.95
N SER A 418 6.10 14.06 -23.00
CA SER A 418 6.76 14.48 -24.24
C SER A 418 7.29 15.89 -24.04
N GLY A 419 8.61 15.98 -23.95
CA GLY A 419 9.32 17.26 -24.06
C GLY A 419 8.98 17.97 -25.36
N GLN A 420 8.53 19.19 -25.26
CA GLN A 420 8.54 20.14 -26.35
C GLN A 420 9.99 20.54 -26.65
N VAL A 421 10.50 20.04 -27.76
CA VAL A 421 11.73 20.54 -28.37
C VAL A 421 11.37 21.89 -29.03
N PHE A 422 11.92 22.98 -28.50
CA PHE A 422 11.98 24.24 -29.22
C PHE A 422 13.02 24.10 -30.35
N GLU A 423 12.57 24.12 -31.58
CA GLU A 423 13.42 24.39 -32.73
C GLU A 423 13.85 25.87 -32.69
N ASP A 424 15.13 26.09 -32.49
CA ASP A 424 15.75 27.37 -32.81
C ASP A 424 16.53 27.22 -34.11
N THR A 425 15.98 27.82 -35.16
CA THR A 425 16.60 28.00 -36.46
C THR A 425 17.51 29.19 -36.45
N SER A 426 18.84 29.01 -36.44
CA SER A 426 19.72 29.89 -37.21
C SER A 426 21.19 29.43 -37.18
N LEU A 427 21.75 29.53 -38.41
CA LEU A 427 23.16 29.62 -38.79
C LEU A 427 23.86 28.35 -39.27
N ARG A 428 23.76 28.20 -40.59
CA ARG A 428 24.81 27.62 -41.45
C ARG A 428 26.11 28.42 -41.29
N ASN A 429 27.26 27.77 -41.18
CA ASN A 429 28.35 27.87 -42.17
C ASN A 429 29.64 27.19 -41.67
N GLN A 430 30.13 26.32 -42.53
CA GLN A 430 31.49 26.23 -43.11
C GLN A 430 32.69 25.73 -42.28
N HIS A 431 33.28 24.77 -42.91
CA HIS A 431 34.69 24.38 -43.13
C HIS A 431 35.29 23.24 -42.31
N SER A 432 35.35 22.12 -42.96
CA SER A 432 36.52 21.36 -43.54
C SER A 432 37.87 21.59 -42.82
N PHE A 433 38.54 20.51 -42.44
CA PHE A 433 39.87 19.97 -42.83
C PHE A 433 40.45 19.06 -41.76
N SER A 434 40.63 17.82 -42.21
CA SER A 434 41.76 16.91 -42.05
C SER A 434 42.74 17.04 -40.86
N LYS A 435 42.87 16.01 -40.10
CA LYS A 435 43.87 14.92 -40.17
C LYS A 435 43.49 13.82 -39.18
#